data_65710e5caea3318414490ce971640c8a
#
_entry.id   65710e5caea3318414490ce971640c8a
#
_cell.length_a   1.000
_cell.length_b   1.000
_cell.length_c   1.000
_cell.angle_alpha   90.00
_cell.angle_beta   90.00
_cell.angle_gamma   90.00
#
_symmetry.space_group_name_H-M   'P 1'
#
loop_
_entity.id
_entity.type
_entity.pdbx_description
1 polymer ?
#
loop_
_entity_poly.entity_id
_entity_poly.type
_entity_poly.pdbx_seq_one_letter_code
_entity_poly.pdbx_strand_id
1 'polypeptide(L)'
;AIACSRLLVGLGVSEGNIVMCDSRGVIYKGRPGLNKQKEQFAVADNGMRSLADAMRGADAFLGLSVADVVTPDMLASMAERPIVFALANPDPEIARDTALATRSDLVYATGRSDYPNQINNVLGFPYIFRGALDCRASAINEQMKIAAAHAIAELVCEPVTKELKELYPDENLVFGPDYILPKPFDRRLLAVVAPAVAEAAAESGVAQMPIADLARYGSALKRYVADTDTHMREFLASRAS
;
A
#
# COMPACT_ATOMS: atom_id res chain seq x y z
N ALA A 1 -0.46 3.47 -11.63
CA ALA A 1 0.99 3.76 -11.74
C ALA A 1 1.29 5.22 -11.35
N ILE A 2 0.81 6.25 -12.08
CA ILE A 2 1.19 7.67 -11.87
C ILE A 2 0.96 8.14 -10.42
N ALA A 3 -0.19 7.82 -9.80
CA ALA A 3 -0.46 8.19 -8.42
C ALA A 3 0.51 7.52 -7.43
N CYS A 4 0.85 6.24 -7.67
CA CYS A 4 1.85 5.53 -6.86
C CYS A 4 3.24 6.15 -7.03
N SER A 5 3.64 6.49 -8.26
CA SER A 5 4.93 7.15 -8.51
C SER A 5 5.03 8.51 -7.83
N ARG A 6 3.95 9.31 -7.84
CA ARG A 6 3.92 10.59 -7.08
C ARG A 6 4.06 10.38 -5.58
N LEU A 7 3.37 9.36 -5.04
CA LEU A 7 3.48 9.04 -3.62
C LEU A 7 4.91 8.60 -3.26
N LEU A 8 5.55 7.75 -4.08
CA LEU A 8 6.94 7.34 -3.90
C LEU A 8 7.90 8.53 -3.92
N VAL A 9 7.70 9.49 -4.85
CA VAL A 9 8.50 10.74 -4.87
C VAL A 9 8.27 11.55 -3.60
N GLY A 10 7.01 11.68 -3.15
CA GLY A 10 6.68 12.34 -1.89
C GLY A 10 7.31 11.67 -0.66
N LEU A 11 7.56 10.36 -0.73
CA LEU A 11 8.27 9.58 0.29
C LEU A 11 9.80 9.63 0.13
N GLY A 12 10.34 10.39 -0.84
CA GLY A 12 11.77 10.62 -1.00
C GLY A 12 12.45 9.80 -2.10
N VAL A 13 11.72 9.00 -2.87
CA VAL A 13 12.30 8.32 -4.03
C VAL A 13 12.57 9.34 -5.13
N SER A 14 13.81 9.36 -5.64
CA SER A 14 14.16 10.23 -6.77
C SER A 14 13.36 9.86 -8.02
N GLU A 15 12.80 10.84 -8.72
CA GLU A 15 12.08 10.62 -10.00
C GLU A 15 12.93 9.87 -11.03
N GLY A 16 14.24 10.12 -11.06
CA GLY A 16 15.20 9.46 -11.96
C GLY A 16 15.37 7.95 -11.68
N ASN A 17 14.98 7.48 -10.51
CA ASN A 17 15.01 6.07 -10.13
C ASN A 17 13.69 5.34 -10.44
N ILE A 18 12.69 6.05 -10.95
CA ILE A 18 11.40 5.46 -11.31
C ILE A 18 11.33 5.24 -12.82
N VAL A 19 11.39 3.99 -13.27
CA VAL A 19 11.19 3.63 -14.67
C VAL A 19 9.76 3.15 -14.87
N MET A 20 8.97 3.95 -15.58
CA MET A 20 7.57 3.61 -15.86
C MET A 20 7.46 2.91 -17.21
N CYS A 21 6.67 1.83 -17.25
CA CYS A 21 6.31 1.11 -18.46
C CYS A 21 4.81 1.18 -18.76
N ASP A 22 4.44 1.08 -20.02
CA ASP A 22 3.09 0.82 -20.48
C ASP A 22 3.06 -0.32 -21.50
N SER A 23 1.91 -0.58 -22.14
CA SER A 23 1.76 -1.66 -23.15
C SER A 23 2.73 -1.57 -24.34
N ARG A 24 3.42 -0.46 -24.51
CA ARG A 24 4.43 -0.24 -25.56
C ARG A 24 5.87 -0.24 -25.00
N GLY A 25 6.05 -0.61 -23.73
CA GLY A 25 7.35 -0.67 -23.05
C GLY A 25 7.69 0.60 -22.27
N VAL A 26 8.98 0.87 -22.11
CA VAL A 26 9.51 1.97 -21.29
C VAL A 26 9.03 3.34 -21.77
N ILE A 27 8.66 4.19 -20.81
CA ILE A 27 8.31 5.60 -21.04
C ILE A 27 9.59 6.43 -20.94
N TYR A 28 10.10 6.89 -22.10
CA TYR A 28 11.32 7.69 -22.20
C TYR A 28 11.07 9.02 -22.91
N LYS A 29 11.92 10.01 -22.67
CA LYS A 29 11.84 11.35 -23.27
C LYS A 29 11.96 11.25 -24.80
N GLY A 30 11.03 11.88 -25.50
CA GLY A 30 10.97 11.82 -26.97
C GLY A 30 10.21 10.63 -27.55
N ARG A 31 9.69 9.69 -26.73
CA ARG A 31 8.83 8.60 -27.21
C ARG A 31 7.52 9.18 -27.80
N PRO A 32 7.15 8.84 -29.04
CA PRO A 32 5.92 9.35 -29.67
C PRO A 32 4.66 8.94 -28.92
N GLY A 33 3.67 9.83 -28.86
CA GLY A 33 2.32 9.55 -28.35
C GLY A 33 2.24 9.45 -26.81
N LEU A 34 3.12 10.09 -26.08
CA LEU A 34 2.98 10.30 -24.65
C LEU A 34 1.95 11.41 -24.38
N ASN A 35 1.17 11.22 -23.31
CA ASN A 35 0.37 12.30 -22.74
C ASN A 35 1.19 13.04 -21.66
N LYS A 36 0.75 14.25 -21.28
CA LYS A 36 1.43 15.09 -20.28
C LYS A 36 1.73 14.36 -18.95
N GLN A 37 0.87 13.46 -18.53
CA GLN A 37 1.04 12.72 -17.27
C GLN A 37 2.16 11.68 -17.38
N LYS A 38 2.29 11.01 -18.53
CA LYS A 38 3.38 10.08 -18.81
C LYS A 38 4.69 10.79 -19.04
N GLU A 39 4.67 11.96 -19.71
CA GLU A 39 5.86 12.79 -19.94
C GLU A 39 6.55 13.20 -18.64
N GLN A 40 5.78 13.42 -17.55
CA GLN A 40 6.34 13.74 -16.22
C GLN A 40 7.31 12.67 -15.73
N PHE A 41 7.02 11.38 -15.99
CA PHE A 41 7.83 10.24 -15.55
C PHE A 41 8.65 9.63 -16.69
N ALA A 42 8.83 10.35 -17.79
CA ALA A 42 9.67 9.89 -18.88
C ALA A 42 11.15 9.98 -18.49
N VAL A 43 11.81 8.83 -18.38
CA VAL A 43 13.25 8.76 -18.11
C VAL A 43 14.06 9.25 -19.33
N ALA A 44 15.33 9.61 -19.11
CA ALA A 44 16.23 9.91 -20.22
C ALA A 44 16.32 8.69 -21.16
N ASP A 45 16.45 8.95 -22.47
CA ASP A 45 16.63 7.86 -23.44
C ASP A 45 18.02 7.23 -23.27
N ASN A 46 18.05 6.10 -22.57
CA ASN A 46 19.25 5.31 -22.31
C ASN A 46 19.25 3.96 -23.03
N GLY A 47 18.36 3.81 -24.02
CA GLY A 47 18.24 2.59 -24.81
C GLY A 47 17.30 1.51 -24.24
N MET A 48 16.78 1.65 -23.02
CA MET A 48 15.76 0.75 -22.49
C MET A 48 14.46 0.87 -23.30
N ARG A 49 13.85 -0.25 -23.67
CA ARG A 49 12.61 -0.28 -24.46
C ARG A 49 11.55 -1.19 -23.88
N SER A 50 11.94 -2.29 -23.28
CA SER A 50 11.04 -3.35 -22.79
C SER A 50 10.91 -3.34 -21.27
N LEU A 51 9.92 -4.07 -20.74
CA LEU A 51 9.80 -4.35 -19.31
C LEU A 51 11.05 -5.09 -18.80
N ALA A 52 11.59 -6.03 -19.57
CA ALA A 52 12.80 -6.76 -19.23
C ALA A 52 14.02 -5.82 -19.06
N ASP A 53 14.14 -4.79 -19.89
CA ASP A 53 15.21 -3.80 -19.74
C ASP A 53 15.03 -2.99 -18.45
N ALA A 54 13.80 -2.62 -18.11
CA ALA A 54 13.49 -1.86 -16.91
C ALA A 54 13.69 -2.65 -15.62
N MET A 55 13.42 -3.96 -15.63
CA MET A 55 13.55 -4.84 -14.46
C MET A 55 15.01 -5.22 -14.17
N ARG A 56 15.89 -5.16 -15.14
CA ARG A 56 17.31 -5.54 -14.95
C ARG A 56 17.98 -4.63 -13.92
N GLY A 57 18.40 -5.22 -12.80
CA GLY A 57 19.03 -4.51 -11.68
C GLY A 57 18.09 -3.59 -10.90
N ALA A 58 16.77 -3.67 -11.11
CA ALA A 58 15.81 -2.92 -10.33
C ALA A 58 15.65 -3.51 -8.92
N ASP A 59 15.55 -2.65 -7.91
CA ASP A 59 15.31 -3.03 -6.51
C ASP A 59 13.83 -3.34 -6.24
N ALA A 60 12.91 -2.75 -7.02
CA ALA A 60 11.48 -2.93 -6.83
C ALA A 60 10.72 -3.02 -8.16
N PHE A 61 9.73 -3.89 -8.21
CA PHE A 61 8.73 -3.97 -9.26
C PHE A 61 7.34 -3.70 -8.68
N LEU A 62 6.62 -2.76 -9.27
CA LEU A 62 5.23 -2.45 -8.93
C LEU A 62 4.35 -2.72 -10.14
N GLY A 63 3.73 -3.89 -10.16
CA GLY A 63 2.81 -4.36 -11.20
C GLY A 63 1.41 -3.79 -11.01
N LEU A 64 0.90 -3.12 -12.03
CA LEU A 64 -0.44 -2.52 -12.07
C LEU A 64 -1.03 -2.70 -13.48
N SER A 65 -0.82 -3.86 -14.09
CA SER A 65 -1.08 -4.10 -15.50
C SER A 65 -1.99 -5.31 -15.75
N VAL A 66 -1.46 -6.36 -16.29
CA VAL A 66 -2.17 -7.59 -16.64
C VAL A 66 -1.37 -8.82 -16.19
N ALA A 67 -2.05 -9.96 -16.08
CA ALA A 67 -1.46 -11.23 -15.66
C ALA A 67 -0.28 -11.65 -16.55
N ASP A 68 0.67 -12.39 -15.95
CA ASP A 68 1.72 -13.17 -16.62
C ASP A 68 2.67 -12.36 -17.54
N VAL A 69 2.84 -11.05 -17.29
CA VAL A 69 3.76 -10.21 -18.05
C VAL A 69 5.21 -10.25 -17.53
N VAL A 70 5.42 -10.75 -16.32
CA VAL A 70 6.74 -10.91 -15.71
C VAL A 70 7.19 -12.36 -15.82
N THR A 71 8.31 -12.60 -16.51
CA THR A 71 8.89 -13.94 -16.64
C THR A 71 9.88 -14.24 -15.50
N PRO A 72 10.19 -15.53 -15.23
CA PRO A 72 11.25 -15.91 -14.30
C PRO A 72 12.60 -15.23 -14.60
N ASP A 73 12.99 -15.12 -15.89
CA ASP A 73 14.24 -14.47 -16.28
C ASP A 73 14.26 -12.97 -15.96
N MET A 74 13.14 -12.27 -16.14
CA MET A 74 13.01 -10.86 -15.72
C MET A 74 13.18 -10.75 -14.20
N LEU A 75 12.52 -11.61 -13.42
CA LEU A 75 12.61 -11.60 -11.98
C LEU A 75 14.05 -11.94 -11.50
N ALA A 76 14.70 -12.92 -12.13
CA ALA A 76 16.08 -13.29 -11.83
C ALA A 76 17.09 -12.15 -12.11
N SER A 77 16.76 -11.26 -13.07
CA SER A 77 17.63 -10.14 -13.46
C SER A 77 17.56 -8.94 -12.52
N MET A 78 16.64 -8.91 -11.57
CA MET A 78 16.51 -7.83 -10.57
C MET A 78 17.69 -7.82 -9.59
N ALA A 79 17.84 -6.74 -8.84
CA ALA A 79 18.82 -6.60 -7.77
C ALA A 79 18.65 -7.66 -6.67
N GLU A 80 19.57 -7.72 -5.71
CA GLU A 80 19.46 -8.59 -4.53
C GLU A 80 18.30 -8.16 -3.63
N ARG A 81 17.57 -9.13 -3.08
CA ARG A 81 16.43 -8.91 -2.17
C ARG A 81 15.38 -7.93 -2.71
N PRO A 82 14.87 -8.17 -3.94
CA PRO A 82 13.94 -7.23 -4.56
C PRO A 82 12.57 -7.25 -3.91
N ILE A 83 11.86 -6.12 -4.03
CA ILE A 83 10.44 -5.99 -3.68
C ILE A 83 9.62 -6.23 -4.94
N VAL A 84 8.69 -7.19 -4.90
CA VAL A 84 7.84 -7.56 -6.03
C VAL A 84 6.37 -7.44 -5.64
N PHE A 85 5.73 -6.36 -6.04
CA PHE A 85 4.30 -6.14 -5.84
C PHE A 85 3.57 -6.43 -7.16
N ALA A 86 3.00 -7.63 -7.26
CA ALA A 86 2.26 -8.10 -8.44
C ALA A 86 0.75 -7.95 -8.18
N LEU A 87 0.17 -6.82 -8.61
CA LEU A 87 -1.15 -6.34 -8.19
C LEU A 87 -2.23 -6.43 -9.27
N ALA A 88 -1.93 -7.03 -10.43
CA ALA A 88 -2.94 -7.30 -11.45
C ALA A 88 -4.04 -8.23 -10.90
N ASN A 89 -5.28 -8.01 -11.33
CA ASN A 89 -6.46 -8.72 -10.85
C ASN A 89 -7.24 -9.30 -12.05
N PRO A 90 -7.72 -10.56 -11.97
CA PRO A 90 -7.66 -11.49 -10.81
C PRO A 90 -6.31 -12.18 -10.65
N ASP A 91 -5.52 -12.30 -11.69
CA ASP A 91 -4.25 -12.99 -11.69
C ASP A 91 -3.08 -11.98 -11.72
N PRO A 92 -2.01 -12.20 -10.88
CA PRO A 92 -0.89 -11.27 -10.78
C PRO A 92 0.02 -11.31 -12.02
N GLU A 93 0.89 -10.31 -12.17
CA GLU A 93 1.89 -10.23 -13.24
C GLU A 93 2.88 -11.39 -13.26
N ILE A 94 3.08 -12.02 -12.12
CA ILE A 94 3.79 -13.30 -11.93
C ILE A 94 3.18 -14.02 -10.74
N ALA A 95 2.86 -15.30 -10.87
CA ALA A 95 2.32 -16.09 -9.78
C ALA A 95 3.33 -16.23 -8.64
N ARG A 96 2.87 -16.20 -7.38
CA ARG A 96 3.74 -16.29 -6.19
C ARG A 96 4.64 -17.52 -6.21
N ASP A 97 4.06 -18.68 -6.53
CA ASP A 97 4.82 -19.94 -6.54
C ASP A 97 5.94 -19.92 -7.58
N THR A 98 5.66 -19.34 -8.77
CA THR A 98 6.66 -19.13 -9.81
C THR A 98 7.74 -18.15 -9.34
N ALA A 99 7.36 -17.06 -8.68
CA ALA A 99 8.29 -16.07 -8.18
C ALA A 99 9.22 -16.67 -7.12
N LEU A 100 8.69 -17.40 -6.13
CA LEU A 100 9.47 -18.04 -5.07
C LEU A 100 10.32 -19.24 -5.56
N ALA A 101 9.85 -19.94 -6.60
CA ALA A 101 10.67 -20.98 -7.26
C ALA A 101 11.85 -20.39 -8.04
N THR A 102 11.70 -19.14 -8.52
CA THR A 102 12.77 -18.44 -9.26
C THR A 102 13.85 -17.91 -8.32
N ARG A 103 13.44 -17.30 -7.18
CA ARG A 103 14.37 -16.78 -6.17
C ARG A 103 13.70 -16.67 -4.79
N SER A 104 14.47 -16.96 -3.74
CA SER A 104 13.96 -17.04 -2.36
C SER A 104 14.22 -15.79 -1.51
N ASP A 105 14.95 -14.81 -2.05
CA ASP A 105 15.37 -13.60 -1.32
C ASP A 105 14.45 -12.38 -1.51
N LEU A 106 13.32 -12.56 -2.22
CA LEU A 106 12.40 -11.47 -2.53
C LEU A 106 11.35 -11.23 -1.44
N VAL A 107 10.85 -9.99 -1.36
CA VAL A 107 9.62 -9.63 -0.66
C VAL A 107 8.50 -9.59 -1.69
N TYR A 108 7.53 -10.51 -1.58
CA TYR A 108 6.41 -10.61 -2.52
C TYR A 108 5.11 -10.13 -1.89
N ALA A 109 4.34 -9.34 -2.63
CA ALA A 109 2.99 -8.95 -2.25
C ALA A 109 2.04 -8.96 -3.46
N THR A 110 0.74 -9.19 -3.20
CA THR A 110 -0.30 -9.27 -4.22
C THR A 110 -1.65 -8.79 -3.67
N GLY A 111 -2.62 -8.55 -4.53
CA GLY A 111 -4.01 -8.24 -4.13
C GLY A 111 -4.80 -9.44 -3.58
N ARG A 112 -4.31 -10.66 -3.74
CA ARG A 112 -5.02 -11.89 -3.32
C ARG A 112 -5.01 -12.06 -1.80
N SER A 113 -6.14 -12.49 -1.25
CA SER A 113 -6.33 -12.72 0.19
C SER A 113 -5.78 -14.06 0.69
N ASP A 114 -5.48 -14.99 -0.20
CA ASP A 114 -4.98 -16.33 0.10
C ASP A 114 -3.43 -16.38 0.19
N TYR A 115 -2.76 -15.23 0.05
CA TYR A 115 -1.31 -15.12 0.17
C TYR A 115 -0.89 -14.15 1.28
N PRO A 116 0.32 -14.31 1.84
CA PRO A 116 0.94 -13.31 2.69
C PRO A 116 1.04 -11.94 1.99
N ASN A 117 1.12 -10.87 2.77
CA ASN A 117 1.25 -9.51 2.26
C ASN A 117 0.13 -9.11 1.29
N GLN A 118 -1.13 -9.37 1.68
CA GLN A 118 -2.27 -8.90 0.89
C GLN A 118 -2.29 -7.37 0.81
N ILE A 119 -2.14 -6.82 -0.39
CA ILE A 119 -2.34 -5.39 -0.63
C ILE A 119 -3.83 -5.15 -0.89
N ASN A 120 -4.51 -4.53 0.08
CA ASN A 120 -5.93 -4.28 0.03
C ASN A 120 -6.22 -2.80 0.31
N ASN A 121 -7.07 -2.18 -0.50
CA ASN A 121 -7.48 -0.78 -0.32
C ASN A 121 -8.11 -0.50 1.05
N VAL A 122 -8.68 -1.50 1.71
CA VAL A 122 -9.28 -1.38 3.04
C VAL A 122 -8.28 -0.97 4.13
N LEU A 123 -6.98 -1.18 3.91
CA LEU A 123 -5.94 -0.74 4.84
C LEU A 123 -5.83 0.79 4.95
N GLY A 124 -6.27 1.51 3.94
CA GLY A 124 -6.11 2.97 3.86
C GLY A 124 -7.42 3.73 3.75
N PHE A 125 -8.25 3.45 2.72
CA PHE A 125 -9.32 4.36 2.32
C PHE A 125 -10.36 4.63 3.43
N PRO A 126 -10.85 3.68 4.23
CA PRO A 126 -11.86 3.99 5.25
C PRO A 126 -11.34 4.97 6.30
N TYR A 127 -10.07 4.81 6.67
CA TYR A 127 -9.44 5.56 7.74
C TYR A 127 -8.96 6.93 7.27
N ILE A 128 -8.51 7.03 6.00
CA ILE A 128 -8.20 8.32 5.36
C ILE A 128 -9.45 9.19 5.30
N PHE A 129 -10.58 8.63 4.85
CA PHE A 129 -11.86 9.36 4.85
C PHE A 129 -12.32 9.71 6.24
N ARG A 130 -12.16 8.82 7.23
CA ARG A 130 -12.52 9.10 8.60
C ARG A 130 -11.75 10.31 9.16
N GLY A 131 -10.42 10.32 9.03
CA GLY A 131 -9.59 11.46 9.46
C GLY A 131 -9.94 12.75 8.74
N ALA A 132 -10.12 12.69 7.42
CA ALA A 132 -10.48 13.85 6.61
C ALA A 132 -11.86 14.43 6.97
N LEU A 133 -12.87 13.58 7.18
CA LEU A 133 -14.25 14.02 7.52
C LEU A 133 -14.33 14.56 8.94
N ASP A 134 -13.66 13.93 9.92
CA ASP A 134 -13.71 14.36 11.31
C ASP A 134 -13.08 15.74 11.53
N CYS A 135 -12.04 16.10 10.76
CA CYS A 135 -11.47 17.46 10.77
C CYS A 135 -12.07 18.39 9.70
N ARG A 136 -13.10 17.95 8.98
CA ARG A 136 -13.73 18.67 7.87
C ARG A 136 -12.73 19.18 6.84
N ALA A 137 -11.83 18.33 6.40
CA ALA A 137 -10.85 18.70 5.40
C ALA A 137 -11.54 19.08 4.07
N SER A 138 -11.11 20.19 3.47
CA SER A 138 -11.63 20.67 2.18
C SER A 138 -11.16 19.83 0.99
N ALA A 139 -10.07 19.06 1.17
CA ALA A 139 -9.49 18.15 0.18
C ALA A 139 -8.67 17.08 0.88
N ILE A 140 -8.47 15.94 0.20
CA ILE A 140 -7.48 14.93 0.58
C ILE A 140 -6.24 15.17 -0.30
N ASN A 141 -5.21 15.78 0.29
CA ASN A 141 -3.97 16.14 -0.40
C ASN A 141 -2.87 15.06 -0.27
N GLU A 142 -1.71 15.29 -0.89
CA GLU A 142 -0.59 14.33 -0.86
C GLU A 142 -0.02 14.14 0.55
N GLN A 143 0.04 15.18 1.36
CA GLN A 143 0.56 15.11 2.74
C GLN A 143 -0.29 14.16 3.60
N MET A 144 -1.62 14.21 3.47
CA MET A 144 -2.53 13.31 4.17
C MET A 144 -2.34 11.84 3.73
N LYS A 145 -2.08 11.60 2.43
CA LYS A 145 -1.81 10.26 1.91
C LYS A 145 -0.46 9.73 2.39
N ILE A 146 0.56 10.57 2.44
CA ILE A 146 1.88 10.24 2.98
C ILE A 146 1.77 9.90 4.47
N ALA A 147 1.06 10.72 5.26
CA ALA A 147 0.82 10.46 6.67
C ALA A 147 0.11 9.11 6.90
N ALA A 148 -0.89 8.78 6.07
CA ALA A 148 -1.54 7.47 6.12
C ALA A 148 -0.57 6.33 5.82
N ALA A 149 0.30 6.48 4.81
CA ALA A 149 1.30 5.47 4.45
C ALA A 149 2.30 5.23 5.59
N HIS A 150 2.80 6.29 6.23
CA HIS A 150 3.68 6.18 7.41
C HIS A 150 2.97 5.49 8.58
N ALA A 151 1.74 5.89 8.90
CA ALA A 151 0.97 5.32 10.00
C ALA A 151 0.73 3.80 9.80
N ILE A 152 0.48 3.35 8.57
CA ILE A 152 0.34 1.93 8.23
C ILE A 152 1.69 1.20 8.36
N ALA A 153 2.77 1.81 7.86
CA ALA A 153 4.12 1.23 7.91
C ALA A 153 4.67 1.11 9.34
N GLU A 154 4.36 2.07 10.21
CA GLU A 154 4.74 2.01 11.63
C GLU A 154 3.92 0.95 12.37
N LEU A 155 2.61 0.88 12.10
CA LEU A 155 1.72 -0.06 12.77
C LEU A 155 2.12 -1.52 12.55
N VAL A 156 2.62 -1.90 11.38
CA VAL A 156 3.03 -3.29 11.10
C VAL A 156 4.23 -3.71 11.92
N CYS A 157 5.06 -2.77 12.36
CA CYS A 157 6.22 -3.03 13.21
C CYS A 157 5.84 -3.25 14.69
N GLU A 158 4.63 -2.85 15.08
CA GLU A 158 4.14 -3.01 16.45
C GLU A 158 3.62 -4.44 16.71
N PRO A 159 3.77 -4.96 17.93
CA PRO A 159 3.21 -6.26 18.29
C PRO A 159 1.70 -6.30 18.02
N VAL A 160 1.25 -7.36 17.37
CA VAL A 160 -0.18 -7.55 17.08
C VAL A 160 -0.98 -7.90 18.33
N THR A 161 -2.27 -7.57 18.33
CA THR A 161 -3.17 -7.89 19.46
C THR A 161 -3.48 -9.38 19.52
N LYS A 162 -3.94 -9.84 20.71
CA LYS A 162 -4.35 -11.23 20.90
C LYS A 162 -5.51 -11.59 19.96
N GLU A 163 -6.48 -10.71 19.83
CA GLU A 163 -7.65 -10.89 18.98
C GLU A 163 -7.23 -11.06 17.51
N LEU A 164 -6.24 -10.30 17.03
CA LEU A 164 -5.74 -10.45 15.67
C LEU A 164 -5.06 -11.80 15.47
N LYS A 165 -4.29 -12.28 16.45
CA LYS A 165 -3.67 -13.62 16.41
C LYS A 165 -4.71 -14.74 16.37
N GLU A 166 -5.83 -14.57 17.06
CA GLU A 166 -6.93 -15.54 17.06
C GLU A 166 -7.65 -15.60 15.71
N LEU A 167 -7.69 -14.49 14.96
CA LEU A 167 -8.26 -14.44 13.60
C LEU A 167 -7.34 -15.07 12.54
N TYR A 168 -6.04 -15.11 12.79
CA TYR A 168 -5.01 -15.63 11.87
C TYR A 168 -4.08 -16.61 12.60
N PRO A 169 -4.60 -17.75 13.10
CA PRO A 169 -3.86 -18.65 13.99
C PRO A 169 -2.64 -19.30 13.33
N ASP A 170 -2.69 -19.51 12.02
CA ASP A 170 -1.66 -20.21 11.25
C ASP A 170 -0.62 -19.25 10.64
N GLU A 171 -0.77 -17.93 10.86
CA GLU A 171 0.12 -16.94 10.29
C GLU A 171 1.13 -16.39 11.30
N ASN A 172 2.38 -16.21 10.86
CA ASN A 172 3.39 -15.50 11.64
C ASN A 172 3.26 -13.99 11.43
N LEU A 173 2.53 -13.32 12.33
CA LEU A 173 2.28 -11.88 12.28
C LEU A 173 3.43 -11.08 12.95
N VAL A 174 4.66 -11.33 12.53
CA VAL A 174 5.86 -10.58 12.95
C VAL A 174 6.47 -9.91 11.73
N PHE A 175 6.80 -8.63 11.84
CA PHE A 175 7.38 -7.86 10.74
C PHE A 175 8.55 -8.60 10.08
N GLY A 176 8.46 -8.76 8.78
CA GLY A 176 9.42 -9.52 7.97
C GLY A 176 8.90 -9.75 6.55
N PRO A 177 9.60 -10.53 5.72
CA PRO A 177 9.27 -10.69 4.30
C PRO A 177 7.83 -11.15 3.99
N ASP A 178 7.22 -11.92 4.91
CA ASP A 178 5.86 -12.41 4.77
C ASP A 178 4.82 -11.59 5.56
N TYR A 179 5.24 -10.53 6.28
CA TYR A 179 4.35 -9.63 7.02
C TYR A 179 4.88 -8.19 6.99
N ILE A 180 4.71 -7.51 5.84
CA ILE A 180 5.09 -6.11 5.63
C ILE A 180 3.91 -5.14 5.72
N LEU A 181 2.68 -5.66 5.86
CA LEU A 181 1.44 -4.89 5.91
C LEU A 181 0.54 -5.42 7.04
N PRO A 182 -0.21 -4.56 7.74
CA PRO A 182 -1.24 -5.01 8.67
C PRO A 182 -2.30 -5.83 7.94
N LYS A 183 -2.96 -6.72 8.67
CA LYS A 183 -4.09 -7.49 8.11
C LYS A 183 -5.33 -6.59 7.95
N PRO A 184 -6.22 -6.89 6.99
CA PRO A 184 -7.45 -6.13 6.76
C PRO A 184 -8.36 -5.98 8.00
N PHE A 185 -8.33 -6.96 8.90
CA PHE A 185 -9.11 -6.93 10.14
C PHE A 185 -8.33 -6.40 11.36
N ASP A 186 -7.18 -5.75 11.13
CA ASP A 186 -6.45 -5.10 12.22
C ASP A 186 -7.19 -3.82 12.65
N ARG A 187 -7.88 -3.92 13.78
CA ARG A 187 -8.71 -2.85 14.33
C ARG A 187 -7.92 -1.62 14.77
N ARG A 188 -6.61 -1.76 14.95
CA ARG A 188 -5.72 -0.63 15.29
C ARG A 188 -5.63 0.39 14.17
N LEU A 189 -5.85 -0.01 12.91
CA LEU A 189 -5.78 0.85 11.73
C LEU A 189 -6.63 2.12 11.87
N LEU A 190 -7.87 2.01 12.36
CA LEU A 190 -8.74 3.18 12.52
C LEU A 190 -8.14 4.22 13.48
N ALA A 191 -7.61 3.75 14.60
CA ALA A 191 -7.12 4.62 15.67
C ALA A 191 -5.70 5.15 15.44
N VAL A 192 -5.00 4.66 14.41
CA VAL A 192 -3.65 5.10 14.03
C VAL A 192 -3.69 5.95 12.77
N VAL A 193 -4.37 5.47 11.72
CA VAL A 193 -4.39 6.16 10.41
C VAL A 193 -5.25 7.42 10.44
N ALA A 194 -6.45 7.38 11.03
CA ALA A 194 -7.35 8.54 11.03
C ALA A 194 -6.77 9.76 11.78
N PRO A 195 -6.13 9.62 12.96
CA PRO A 195 -5.45 10.74 13.61
C PRO A 195 -4.28 11.30 12.79
N ALA A 196 -3.44 10.45 12.19
CA ALA A 196 -2.32 10.90 11.36
C ALA A 196 -2.79 11.71 10.14
N VAL A 197 -3.89 11.28 9.52
CA VAL A 197 -4.52 12.00 8.40
C VAL A 197 -5.10 13.34 8.85
N ALA A 198 -5.76 13.39 10.02
CA ALA A 198 -6.34 14.62 10.55
C ALA A 198 -5.26 15.64 10.96
N GLU A 199 -4.14 15.18 11.51
CA GLU A 199 -2.96 15.99 11.81
C GLU A 199 -2.37 16.61 10.55
N ALA A 200 -2.09 15.78 9.54
CA ALA A 200 -1.57 16.24 8.25
C ALA A 200 -2.53 17.22 7.54
N ALA A 201 -3.85 17.03 7.68
CA ALA A 201 -4.83 17.97 7.17
C ALA A 201 -4.76 19.34 7.86
N ALA A 202 -4.52 19.36 9.18
CA ALA A 202 -4.35 20.59 9.95
C ALA A 202 -3.03 21.29 9.57
N GLU A 203 -1.92 20.58 9.53
CA GLU A 203 -0.60 21.10 9.17
C GLU A 203 -0.55 21.65 7.75
N SER A 204 -1.24 21.02 6.81
CA SER A 204 -1.35 21.47 5.42
C SER A 204 -2.42 22.53 5.17
N GLY A 205 -3.12 22.98 6.23
CA GLY A 205 -4.09 24.07 6.16
C GLY A 205 -5.41 23.71 5.46
N VAL A 206 -5.70 22.42 5.23
CA VAL A 206 -6.95 21.99 4.59
C VAL A 206 -8.03 21.60 5.59
N ALA A 207 -7.71 21.41 6.88
CA ALA A 207 -8.69 21.14 7.92
C ALA A 207 -9.46 22.40 8.30
N GLN A 208 -10.80 22.36 8.17
CA GLN A 208 -11.69 23.45 8.60
C GLN A 208 -11.99 23.39 10.10
N MET A 209 -11.87 22.22 10.71
CA MET A 209 -12.02 21.98 12.15
C MET A 209 -10.87 21.11 12.67
N PRO A 210 -9.65 21.67 12.85
CA PRO A 210 -8.52 20.92 13.37
C PRO A 210 -8.84 20.26 14.72
N ILE A 211 -8.38 19.02 14.89
CA ILE A 211 -8.56 18.25 16.13
C ILE A 211 -7.46 18.63 17.10
N ALA A 212 -7.82 19.31 18.19
CA ALA A 212 -6.84 19.86 19.15
C ALA A 212 -6.13 18.80 19.98
N ASP A 213 -6.77 17.64 20.27
CA ASP A 213 -6.22 16.56 21.07
C ASP A 213 -6.29 15.24 20.29
N LEU A 214 -5.25 14.98 19.51
CA LEU A 214 -5.13 13.76 18.68
C LEU A 214 -5.05 12.48 19.51
N ALA A 215 -4.44 12.53 20.70
CA ALA A 215 -4.34 11.38 21.57
C ALA A 215 -5.72 10.97 22.12
N ARG A 216 -6.52 11.96 22.54
CA ARG A 216 -7.92 11.75 22.95
C ARG A 216 -8.77 11.25 21.80
N TYR A 217 -8.57 11.79 20.60
CA TYR A 217 -9.27 11.38 19.39
C TYR A 217 -8.96 9.91 19.05
N GLY A 218 -7.70 9.52 19.00
CA GLY A 218 -7.30 8.12 18.79
C GLY A 218 -7.87 7.17 19.85
N SER A 219 -7.88 7.60 21.13
CA SER A 219 -8.49 6.85 22.21
C SER A 219 -10.02 6.72 22.07
N ALA A 220 -10.69 7.73 21.57
CA ALA A 220 -12.12 7.67 21.27
C ALA A 220 -12.42 6.70 20.12
N LEU A 221 -11.60 6.67 19.09
CA LEU A 221 -11.74 5.72 17.99
C LEU A 221 -11.52 4.26 18.44
N LYS A 222 -10.56 4.01 19.34
CA LYS A 222 -10.37 2.67 19.95
C LYS A 222 -11.62 2.21 20.69
N ARG A 223 -12.23 3.09 21.51
CA ARG A 223 -13.48 2.79 22.23
C ARG A 223 -14.62 2.53 21.25
N TYR A 224 -14.78 3.37 20.22
CA TYR A 224 -15.81 3.18 19.21
C TYR A 224 -15.76 1.79 18.55
N VAL A 225 -14.56 1.29 18.22
CA VAL A 225 -14.39 -0.06 17.67
C VAL A 225 -14.83 -1.12 18.70
N ALA A 226 -14.39 -1.01 19.96
CA ALA A 226 -14.74 -1.96 21.01
C ALA A 226 -16.25 -2.00 21.29
N ASP A 227 -16.89 -0.84 21.34
CA ASP A 227 -18.34 -0.71 21.57
C ASP A 227 -19.14 -1.30 20.40
N THR A 228 -18.71 -1.03 19.15
CA THR A 228 -19.36 -1.58 17.94
C THR A 228 -19.29 -3.11 17.93
N ASP A 229 -18.18 -3.71 18.33
CA ASP A 229 -18.04 -5.14 18.42
C ASP A 229 -18.95 -5.78 19.47
N THR A 230 -19.07 -5.14 20.62
CA THR A 230 -19.95 -5.60 21.70
C THR A 230 -21.40 -5.61 21.20
N HIS A 231 -21.87 -4.51 20.64
CA HIS A 231 -23.21 -4.41 20.07
C HIS A 231 -23.47 -5.43 18.95
N MET A 232 -22.47 -5.68 18.10
CA MET A 232 -22.61 -6.67 17.02
C MET A 232 -22.72 -8.09 17.57
N ARG A 233 -21.92 -8.45 18.58
CA ARG A 233 -22.00 -9.76 19.23
C ARG A 233 -23.36 -9.97 19.92
N GLU A 234 -23.86 -8.98 20.64
CA GLU A 234 -25.17 -9.01 21.26
C GLU A 234 -26.29 -9.15 20.24
N PHE A 235 -26.22 -8.40 19.14
CA PHE A 235 -27.18 -8.50 18.05
C PHE A 235 -27.21 -9.89 17.41
N LEU A 236 -26.04 -10.48 17.13
CA LEU A 236 -25.94 -11.83 16.55
C LEU A 236 -26.44 -12.90 17.53
N ALA A 237 -26.10 -12.78 18.82
CA ALA A 237 -26.58 -13.70 19.85
C ALA A 237 -28.13 -13.65 19.98
N SER A 238 -28.74 -12.49 19.89
CA SER A 238 -30.19 -12.33 19.94
C SER A 238 -30.94 -12.93 18.74
N ARG A 239 -30.25 -13.21 17.63
CA ARG A 239 -30.83 -13.84 16.43
C ARG A 239 -30.60 -15.35 16.38
N ALA A 240 -29.72 -15.87 17.20
CA ALA A 240 -29.41 -17.30 17.29
C ALA A 240 -30.26 -18.02 18.34
N SER A 241 -31.03 -17.27 19.15
CA SER A 241 -32.05 -17.72 20.09
C SER A 241 -33.43 -17.63 19.47
#